data_e6e01fc239322ca8941079a0ceb90b31
#
_entry.id   e6e01fc239322ca8941079a0ceb90b31
#
_cell.length_a   1.000
_cell.length_b   1.000
_cell.length_c   1.000
_cell.angle_alpha   90.00
_cell.angle_beta   90.00
_cell.angle_gamma   90.00
#
_symmetry.space_group_name_H-M   'P 1'
#
loop_
_entity.id
_entity.type
_entity.pdbx_description
1 polymer ?
#
loop_
_entity_poly.entity_id
_entity_poly.type
_entity_poly.pdbx_seq_one_letter_code
_entity_poly.pdbx_strand_id
1 'polypeptide(L)'
;MPPLGSDEYPDALFTFVEGEVKPTELTRGPWSHGVMHGGPICGLLAWILETKLNREDLLCTRLTVEILSGVPVENLLASSEIIKNGKQTAVVEGSISREGKVLARATSQWLAKPREIVANKGEVPKIPALRADPGSHPDIEYPRPGFNADAVDLRILSGSTEEPGPGLIWARLDHPLVAGESPSLFQQVATLSDLGAAVGWENADD
;
A
#
# COMPACT_ATOMS: atom_id res chain seq x y z
N MET A 1 7.28 5.24 24.41
CA MET A 1 6.34 4.32 25.08
C MET A 1 6.91 2.92 24.93
N PRO A 2 6.78 2.01 25.93
CA PRO A 2 7.14 0.62 25.70
C PRO A 2 6.29 0.05 24.55
N PRO A 3 6.78 -0.94 23.78
CA PRO A 3 5.98 -1.60 22.76
C PRO A 3 4.75 -2.22 23.44
N LEU A 4 3.59 -2.10 22.78
CA LEU A 4 2.38 -2.80 23.22
C LEU A 4 2.65 -4.31 23.26
N GLY A 5 2.02 -5.03 24.15
CA GLY A 5 2.08 -6.50 24.16
C GLY A 5 1.44 -7.05 22.89
N SER A 6 1.79 -8.28 22.49
CA SER A 6 1.27 -8.92 21.27
C SER A 6 -0.26 -8.98 21.18
N ASP A 7 -0.96 -8.93 22.32
CA ASP A 7 -2.42 -8.98 22.42
C ASP A 7 -3.09 -7.60 22.30
N GLU A 8 -2.31 -6.52 22.15
CA GLU A 8 -2.80 -5.14 22.08
C GLU A 8 -2.76 -4.56 20.65
N TYR A 9 -2.16 -5.28 19.69
CA TYR A 9 -2.13 -4.82 18.30
C TYR A 9 -3.39 -5.25 17.55
N PRO A 10 -3.93 -4.36 16.68
CA PRO A 10 -5.01 -4.75 15.79
C PRO A 10 -4.57 -5.87 14.83
N ASP A 11 -5.49 -6.78 14.51
CA ASP A 11 -5.21 -7.92 13.60
C ASP A 11 -5.06 -7.50 12.13
N ALA A 12 -5.46 -6.29 11.75
CA ALA A 12 -5.43 -5.79 10.37
C ALA A 12 -5.32 -4.27 10.31
N LEU A 13 -4.98 -3.73 9.14
CA LEU A 13 -4.93 -2.29 8.90
C LEU A 13 -6.34 -1.68 8.92
N PHE A 14 -7.32 -2.38 8.37
CA PHE A 14 -8.71 -1.92 8.26
C PHE A 14 -9.70 -3.00 8.69
N THR A 15 -10.82 -2.55 9.24
CA THR A 15 -12.03 -3.35 9.36
C THR A 15 -13.13 -2.73 8.51
N PHE A 16 -14.02 -3.57 7.99
CA PHE A 16 -15.15 -3.13 7.18
C PHE A 16 -16.45 -3.51 7.89
N VAL A 17 -17.23 -2.53 8.32
CA VAL A 17 -18.46 -2.75 9.08
C VAL A 17 -19.56 -1.88 8.52
N GLU A 18 -20.67 -2.49 8.08
CA GLU A 18 -21.88 -1.80 7.62
C GLU A 18 -21.64 -0.76 6.51
N GLY A 19 -20.67 -0.99 5.62
CA GLY A 19 -20.33 -0.09 4.52
C GLY A 19 -19.32 1.01 4.89
N GLU A 20 -18.90 1.09 6.13
CA GLU A 20 -17.83 1.98 6.58
C GLU A 20 -16.51 1.26 6.69
N VAL A 21 -15.45 1.96 6.31
CA VAL A 21 -14.06 1.55 6.53
C VAL A 21 -13.59 2.13 7.86
N LYS A 22 -13.14 1.27 8.75
CA LYS A 22 -12.54 1.66 10.03
C LYS A 22 -11.05 1.39 10.01
N PRO A 23 -10.21 2.43 9.89
CA PRO A 23 -8.76 2.28 10.02
C PRO A 23 -8.39 1.92 11.46
N THR A 24 -7.33 1.16 11.60
CA THR A 24 -6.70 0.90 12.90
C THR A 24 -5.45 1.79 13.05
N GLU A 25 -4.88 1.82 14.25
CA GLU A 25 -3.64 2.55 14.50
C GLU A 25 -2.45 2.05 13.66
N LEU A 26 -2.51 0.83 13.12
CA LEU A 26 -1.51 0.31 12.18
C LEU A 26 -1.48 1.07 10.84
N THR A 27 -2.47 1.92 10.55
CA THR A 27 -2.47 2.77 9.35
C THR A 27 -1.77 4.10 9.55
N ARG A 28 -1.44 4.47 10.80
CA ARG A 28 -0.90 5.77 11.15
C ARG A 28 0.45 6.02 10.51
N GLY A 29 0.61 7.23 9.95
CA GLY A 29 1.88 7.73 9.42
C GLY A 29 2.74 8.42 10.48
N PRO A 30 3.99 8.76 10.12
CA PRO A 30 4.93 9.41 11.03
C PRO A 30 4.71 10.93 11.18
N TRP A 31 3.93 11.54 10.30
CA TRP A 31 3.86 12.99 10.13
C TRP A 31 3.09 13.72 11.23
N SER A 32 1.97 13.15 11.67
CA SER A 32 1.15 13.71 12.75
C SER A 32 0.27 12.63 13.38
N HIS A 33 -0.12 12.87 14.63
CA HIS A 33 -1.10 12.00 15.30
C HIS A 33 -2.43 12.02 14.54
N GLY A 34 -2.97 10.83 14.27
CA GLY A 34 -4.28 10.67 13.67
C GLY A 34 -4.35 10.82 12.15
N VAL A 35 -3.20 10.88 11.43
CA VAL A 35 -3.16 10.86 9.96
C VAL A 35 -2.52 9.58 9.47
N MET A 36 -3.15 8.96 8.46
CA MET A 36 -2.66 7.74 7.84
C MET A 36 -1.41 7.96 7.00
N HIS A 37 -0.58 6.91 6.92
CA HIS A 37 0.48 6.80 5.92
C HIS A 37 -0.11 6.60 4.52
N GLY A 38 0.59 7.05 3.47
CA GLY A 38 0.14 6.90 2.08
C GLY A 38 -0.02 5.44 1.65
N GLY A 39 0.83 4.55 2.14
CA GLY A 39 0.78 3.12 1.83
C GLY A 39 -0.56 2.46 2.14
N PRO A 40 -1.08 2.51 3.37
CA PRO A 40 -2.43 2.03 3.68
C PRO A 40 -3.53 2.64 2.81
N ILE A 41 -3.43 3.94 2.48
CA ILE A 41 -4.40 4.61 1.59
C ILE A 41 -4.38 3.97 0.20
N CYS A 42 -3.20 3.75 -0.37
CA CYS A 42 -3.03 3.09 -1.67
C CYS A 42 -3.56 1.65 -1.64
N GLY A 43 -3.25 0.91 -0.58
CA GLY A 43 -3.74 -0.46 -0.38
C GLY A 43 -5.26 -0.53 -0.28
N LEU A 44 -5.87 0.33 0.52
CA LEU A 44 -7.32 0.40 0.68
C LEU A 44 -8.02 0.70 -0.65
N LEU A 45 -7.53 1.69 -1.40
CA LEU A 45 -8.07 2.01 -2.71
C LEU A 45 -7.90 0.84 -3.69
N ALA A 46 -6.75 0.16 -3.68
CA ALA A 46 -6.54 -1.05 -4.48
C ALA A 46 -7.56 -2.15 -4.13
N TRP A 47 -7.82 -2.39 -2.85
CA TRP A 47 -8.81 -3.35 -2.39
C TRP A 47 -10.23 -2.97 -2.85
N ILE A 48 -10.63 -1.71 -2.70
CA ILE A 48 -11.94 -1.20 -3.13
C ILE A 48 -12.15 -1.45 -4.63
N LEU A 49 -11.13 -1.14 -5.45
CA LEU A 49 -11.21 -1.25 -6.91
C LEU A 49 -11.23 -2.71 -7.38
N GLU A 50 -10.39 -3.55 -6.79
CA GLU A 50 -10.31 -4.98 -7.10
C GLU A 50 -11.59 -5.71 -6.70
N THR A 51 -12.10 -5.45 -5.49
CA THR A 51 -13.35 -6.02 -4.98
C THR A 51 -14.54 -5.60 -5.85
N LYS A 52 -14.58 -4.32 -6.28
CA LYS A 52 -15.63 -3.81 -7.16
C LYS A 52 -15.62 -4.49 -8.52
N LEU A 53 -14.44 -4.68 -9.11
CA LEU A 53 -14.30 -5.29 -10.42
C LEU A 53 -14.61 -6.79 -10.40
N ASN A 54 -14.09 -7.50 -9.39
CA ASN A 54 -14.27 -8.94 -9.16
C ASN A 54 -14.06 -9.79 -10.43
N ARG A 55 -12.89 -9.61 -11.09
CA ARG A 55 -12.53 -10.27 -12.37
C ARG A 55 -11.16 -10.92 -12.27
N GLU A 56 -11.12 -12.22 -12.10
CA GLU A 56 -9.87 -13.02 -12.02
C GLU A 56 -9.13 -13.16 -13.35
N ASP A 57 -9.82 -12.99 -14.47
CA ASP A 57 -9.25 -13.08 -15.82
C ASP A 57 -8.50 -11.81 -16.25
N LEU A 58 -8.58 -10.75 -15.46
CA LEU A 58 -7.88 -9.49 -15.70
C LEU A 58 -6.73 -9.30 -14.70
N LEU A 59 -5.75 -8.49 -15.10
CA LEU A 59 -4.61 -8.06 -14.30
C LEU A 59 -4.60 -6.52 -14.25
N CYS A 60 -4.44 -5.95 -13.08
CA CYS A 60 -4.22 -4.52 -12.95
C CYS A 60 -2.87 -4.15 -13.58
N THR A 61 -2.89 -3.23 -14.54
CA THR A 61 -1.70 -2.76 -15.27
C THR A 61 -1.35 -1.32 -14.98
N ARG A 62 -2.26 -0.59 -14.39
CA ARG A 62 -2.04 0.78 -13.92
C ARG A 62 -2.97 1.09 -12.75
N LEU A 63 -2.39 1.63 -11.69
CA LEU A 63 -3.09 2.27 -10.59
C LEU A 63 -2.58 3.70 -10.48
N THR A 64 -3.49 4.66 -10.49
CA THR A 64 -3.19 6.06 -10.21
C THR A 64 -3.94 6.46 -8.96
N VAL A 65 -3.22 6.92 -7.94
CA VAL A 65 -3.78 7.36 -6.66
C VAL A 65 -3.51 8.85 -6.49
N GLU A 66 -4.53 9.59 -6.10
CA GLU A 66 -4.45 11.01 -5.77
C GLU A 66 -4.89 11.19 -4.31
N ILE A 67 -3.96 11.55 -3.44
CA ILE A 67 -4.22 11.91 -2.05
C ILE A 67 -4.44 13.43 -2.02
N LEU A 68 -5.70 13.84 -1.85
CA LEU A 68 -6.13 15.23 -1.98
C LEU A 68 -5.99 16.02 -0.67
N SER A 69 -5.96 15.31 0.46
CA SER A 69 -5.72 15.87 1.79
C SER A 69 -5.30 14.78 2.77
N GLY A 70 -4.82 15.16 3.95
CA GLY A 70 -4.54 14.21 5.02
C GLY A 70 -5.76 13.34 5.31
N VAL A 71 -5.58 12.04 5.32
CA VAL A 71 -6.64 11.06 5.59
C VAL A 71 -6.55 10.68 7.08
N PRO A 72 -7.58 10.96 7.90
CA PRO A 72 -7.53 10.69 9.32
C PRO A 72 -7.66 9.18 9.63
N VAL A 73 -7.10 8.76 10.77
CA VAL A 73 -7.33 7.44 11.36
C VAL A 73 -8.69 7.44 12.07
N GLU A 74 -9.74 7.60 11.27
CA GLU A 74 -11.15 7.66 11.70
C GLU A 74 -12.02 7.00 10.64
N ASN A 75 -13.30 6.74 10.94
CA ASN A 75 -14.22 6.09 10.01
C ASN A 75 -14.32 6.86 8.69
N LEU A 76 -14.27 6.12 7.59
CA LEU A 76 -14.32 6.63 6.23
C LEU A 76 -15.44 5.95 5.46
N LEU A 77 -15.94 6.64 4.45
CA LEU A 77 -16.84 6.08 3.45
C LEU A 77 -16.04 5.75 2.19
N ALA A 78 -16.22 4.52 1.70
CA ALA A 78 -15.65 4.06 0.44
C ALA A 78 -16.71 4.07 -0.65
N SER A 79 -16.34 4.50 -1.86
CA SER A 79 -17.17 4.38 -3.04
C SER A 79 -16.38 3.91 -4.23
N SER A 80 -17.03 3.22 -5.16
CA SER A 80 -16.39 2.74 -6.39
C SER A 80 -17.40 2.56 -7.53
N GLU A 81 -16.93 2.79 -8.75
CA GLU A 81 -17.71 2.65 -9.97
C GLU A 81 -16.89 1.97 -11.07
N ILE A 82 -17.53 1.08 -11.82
CA ILE A 82 -16.94 0.48 -13.01
C ILE A 82 -17.23 1.39 -14.20
N ILE A 83 -16.20 2.10 -14.67
CA ILE A 83 -16.30 3.01 -15.83
C ILE A 83 -16.35 2.23 -17.13
N LYS A 84 -15.60 1.12 -17.19
CA LYS A 84 -15.57 0.22 -18.35
C LYS A 84 -15.40 -1.21 -17.88
N ASN A 85 -16.19 -2.13 -18.43
CA ASN A 85 -16.07 -3.57 -18.21
C ASN A 85 -16.17 -4.33 -19.54
N GLY A 86 -15.10 -4.33 -20.29
CA GLY A 86 -14.98 -5.06 -21.57
C GLY A 86 -14.33 -6.43 -21.40
N LYS A 87 -14.33 -7.21 -22.49
CA LYS A 87 -13.75 -8.56 -22.49
C LYS A 87 -12.23 -8.54 -22.22
N GLN A 88 -11.52 -7.56 -22.75
CA GLN A 88 -10.05 -7.48 -22.66
C GLN A 88 -9.55 -6.36 -21.77
N THR A 89 -10.41 -5.39 -21.44
CA THR A 89 -10.02 -4.20 -20.68
C THR A 89 -11.14 -3.78 -19.75
N ALA A 90 -10.78 -3.37 -18.54
CA ALA A 90 -11.68 -2.71 -17.62
C ALA A 90 -11.03 -1.44 -17.03
N VAL A 91 -11.86 -0.51 -16.61
CA VAL A 91 -11.47 0.70 -15.87
C VAL A 91 -12.41 0.84 -14.68
N VAL A 92 -11.84 1.02 -13.51
CA VAL A 92 -12.59 1.22 -12.27
C VAL A 92 -12.06 2.46 -11.57
N GLU A 93 -12.98 3.26 -11.05
CA GLU A 93 -12.69 4.41 -10.20
C GLU A 93 -13.20 4.17 -8.80
N GLY A 94 -12.51 4.75 -7.82
CA GLY A 94 -12.92 4.67 -6.43
C GLY A 94 -12.40 5.84 -5.61
N SER A 95 -13.02 6.08 -4.48
CA SER A 95 -12.63 7.14 -3.56
C SER A 95 -12.91 6.76 -2.12
N ILE A 96 -12.19 7.42 -1.23
CA ILE A 96 -12.47 7.46 0.20
C ILE A 96 -12.82 8.89 0.60
N SER A 97 -13.84 9.02 1.41
CA SER A 97 -14.38 10.31 1.82
C SER A 97 -14.76 10.32 3.30
N ARG A 98 -14.86 11.51 3.85
CA ARG A 98 -15.38 11.76 5.19
C ARG A 98 -16.13 13.07 5.21
N GLU A 99 -17.30 13.10 5.88
CA GLU A 99 -18.13 14.31 6.02
C GLU A 99 -18.44 14.98 4.67
N GLY A 100 -18.67 14.17 3.61
CA GLY A 100 -18.97 14.67 2.28
C GLY A 100 -17.76 15.17 1.48
N LYS A 101 -16.54 15.16 2.05
CA LYS A 101 -15.30 15.55 1.36
C LYS A 101 -14.55 14.32 0.89
N VAL A 102 -14.17 14.26 -0.38
CA VAL A 102 -13.26 13.26 -0.92
C VAL A 102 -11.84 13.58 -0.43
N LEU A 103 -11.21 12.62 0.23
CA LEU A 103 -9.87 12.74 0.80
C LEU A 103 -8.81 12.11 -0.09
N ALA A 104 -9.13 10.98 -0.72
CA ALA A 104 -8.29 10.35 -1.74
C ALA A 104 -9.16 9.63 -2.77
N ARG A 105 -8.62 9.48 -3.98
CA ARG A 105 -9.28 8.76 -5.06
C ARG A 105 -8.26 7.98 -5.89
N ALA A 106 -8.75 6.99 -6.62
CA ALA A 106 -7.92 6.22 -7.53
C ALA A 106 -8.67 5.81 -8.79
N THR A 107 -7.89 5.67 -9.88
CA THR A 107 -8.33 5.03 -11.13
C THR A 107 -7.41 3.87 -11.42
N SER A 108 -8.00 2.72 -11.75
CA SER A 108 -7.28 1.50 -12.15
C SER A 108 -7.63 1.07 -13.55
N GLN A 109 -6.62 0.60 -14.28
CA GLN A 109 -6.79 -0.02 -15.59
C GLN A 109 -6.40 -1.49 -15.53
N TRP A 110 -7.25 -2.34 -16.09
CA TRP A 110 -7.12 -3.78 -16.08
C TRP A 110 -7.08 -4.31 -17.50
N LEU A 111 -6.19 -5.26 -17.76
CA LEU A 111 -6.06 -5.93 -19.04
C LEU A 111 -6.22 -7.44 -18.87
N ALA A 112 -6.72 -8.11 -19.91
CA ALA A 112 -6.81 -9.57 -19.92
C ALA A 112 -5.44 -10.19 -19.68
N LYS A 113 -5.37 -11.19 -18.82
CA LYS A 113 -4.16 -11.98 -18.60
C LYS A 113 -3.73 -12.61 -19.93
N PRO A 114 -2.43 -12.57 -20.26
CA PRO A 114 -1.95 -13.22 -21.47
C PRO A 114 -2.24 -14.72 -21.42
N ARG A 115 -2.71 -15.29 -22.53
CA ARG A 115 -2.97 -16.73 -22.62
C ARG A 115 -1.69 -17.55 -22.62
N GLU A 116 -0.61 -16.97 -23.12
CA GLU A 116 0.73 -17.55 -23.14
C GLU A 116 1.72 -16.46 -22.73
N ILE A 117 2.65 -16.81 -21.88
CA ILE A 117 3.80 -15.94 -21.60
C ILE A 117 4.73 -16.08 -22.80
N VAL A 118 4.68 -15.12 -23.70
CA VAL A 118 5.72 -14.99 -24.74
C VAL A 118 6.99 -14.63 -24.00
N ALA A 119 7.93 -15.58 -23.95
CA ALA A 119 9.23 -15.34 -23.36
C ALA A 119 9.87 -14.11 -24.04
N ASN A 120 9.91 -13.02 -23.31
CA ASN A 120 10.56 -11.83 -23.78
C ASN A 120 12.07 -12.12 -23.87
N LYS A 121 12.68 -11.93 -25.04
CA LYS A 121 14.12 -12.14 -25.25
C LYS A 121 14.97 -11.03 -24.59
N GLY A 122 14.35 -10.09 -23.89
CA GLY A 122 15.03 -9.09 -23.08
C GLY A 122 15.63 -9.68 -21.81
N GLU A 123 16.72 -9.12 -21.34
CA GLU A 123 17.24 -9.44 -20.00
C GLU A 123 16.20 -9.05 -18.95
N VAL A 124 15.69 -10.04 -18.24
CA VAL A 124 14.90 -9.78 -17.04
C VAL A 124 15.87 -9.33 -15.95
N PRO A 125 15.68 -8.15 -15.36
CA PRO A 125 16.51 -7.72 -14.25
C PRO A 125 16.55 -8.81 -13.19
N LYS A 126 17.73 -9.21 -12.75
CA LYS A 126 17.86 -10.15 -11.66
C LYS A 126 17.32 -9.48 -10.39
N ILE A 127 16.18 -9.94 -9.92
CA ILE A 127 15.68 -9.55 -8.60
C ILE A 127 16.71 -10.07 -7.58
N PRO A 128 17.29 -9.21 -6.75
CA PRO A 128 18.20 -9.67 -5.70
C PRO A 128 17.46 -10.69 -4.83
N ALA A 129 18.05 -11.87 -4.67
CA ALA A 129 17.51 -12.83 -3.72
C ALA A 129 17.57 -12.26 -2.31
N LEU A 130 16.55 -12.54 -1.51
CA LEU A 130 16.60 -12.28 -0.08
C LEU A 130 17.84 -13.04 0.46
N ARG A 131 18.86 -12.32 0.91
CA ARG A 131 20.11 -12.92 1.37
C ARG A 131 19.90 -13.62 2.72
N ALA A 132 20.83 -14.51 3.08
CA ALA A 132 20.92 -15.07 4.43
C ALA A 132 21.09 -13.98 5.51
N ASP A 133 21.69 -12.83 5.13
CA ASP A 133 21.64 -11.58 5.88
C ASP A 133 20.56 -10.70 5.21
N PRO A 134 19.40 -10.58 5.82
CA PRO A 134 18.26 -9.88 5.22
C PRO A 134 18.39 -8.35 5.22
N GLY A 135 19.57 -7.79 5.51
CA GLY A 135 19.77 -6.35 5.68
C GLY A 135 19.45 -5.86 7.09
N SER A 136 19.61 -4.57 7.32
CA SER A 136 19.31 -3.92 8.59
C SER A 136 17.89 -3.34 8.59
N HIS A 137 17.29 -3.30 9.76
CA HIS A 137 16.14 -2.44 9.98
C HIS A 137 16.58 -0.97 9.89
N PRO A 138 15.73 -0.06 9.38
CA PRO A 138 16.01 1.36 9.49
C PRO A 138 16.20 1.75 10.95
N ASP A 139 17.23 2.53 11.24
CA ASP A 139 17.45 3.10 12.58
C ASP A 139 16.64 4.39 12.74
N ILE A 140 15.33 4.28 12.55
CA ILE A 140 14.38 5.40 12.66
C ILE A 140 13.34 5.04 13.71
N GLU A 141 13.19 5.92 14.69
CA GLU A 141 12.08 5.82 15.65
C GLU A 141 10.79 6.30 15.01
N TYR A 142 9.93 5.37 14.63
CA TYR A 142 8.57 5.67 14.19
C TYR A 142 7.59 5.70 15.36
N PRO A 143 6.55 6.56 15.31
CA PRO A 143 5.47 6.53 16.29
C PRO A 143 4.79 5.15 16.33
N ARG A 144 4.54 4.64 17.53
CA ARG A 144 3.90 3.33 17.72
C ARG A 144 2.55 3.47 18.46
N PRO A 145 1.55 2.67 18.10
CA PRO A 145 1.50 1.82 16.91
C PRO A 145 1.46 2.66 15.65
N GLY A 146 1.96 2.11 14.52
CA GLY A 146 2.01 2.82 13.25
C GLY A 146 2.45 1.94 12.08
N PHE A 147 2.22 2.41 10.86
CA PHE A 147 2.44 1.63 9.65
C PHE A 147 3.89 1.17 9.50
N ASN A 148 4.84 2.11 9.52
CA ASN A 148 6.25 1.79 9.31
C ASN A 148 6.88 1.04 10.49
N ALA A 149 6.33 1.19 11.69
CA ALA A 149 6.88 0.60 12.89
C ALA A 149 6.39 -0.82 13.17
N ASP A 150 5.15 -1.12 12.79
CA ASP A 150 4.47 -2.31 13.28
C ASP A 150 3.77 -3.11 12.18
N ALA A 151 3.39 -2.49 11.05
CA ALA A 151 2.65 -3.16 10.00
C ALA A 151 3.53 -3.71 8.86
N VAL A 152 4.80 -3.27 8.77
CA VAL A 152 5.72 -3.62 7.68
C VAL A 152 7.05 -4.08 8.22
N ASP A 153 7.52 -5.25 7.76
CA ASP A 153 8.92 -5.65 7.88
C ASP A 153 9.72 -4.99 6.74
N LEU A 154 10.49 -3.96 7.09
CA LEU A 154 11.32 -3.19 6.16
C LEU A 154 12.80 -3.54 6.37
N ARG A 155 13.51 -3.86 5.29
CA ARG A 155 14.94 -4.21 5.29
C ARG A 155 15.70 -3.41 4.26
N ILE A 156 16.74 -2.70 4.69
CA ILE A 156 17.65 -1.97 3.81
C ILE A 156 18.72 -2.94 3.32
N LEU A 157 18.79 -3.14 2.01
CA LEU A 157 19.81 -3.97 1.36
C LEU A 157 21.00 -3.15 0.89
N SER A 158 20.76 -1.91 0.48
CA SER A 158 21.81 -0.94 0.13
C SER A 158 21.22 0.47 0.18
N GLY A 159 22.10 1.47 0.28
CA GLY A 159 21.71 2.86 0.49
C GLY A 159 21.52 3.21 1.95
N SER A 160 20.98 4.39 2.20
CA SER A 160 20.76 4.95 3.52
C SER A 160 19.39 5.62 3.58
N THR A 161 18.85 5.73 4.78
CA THR A 161 17.67 6.57 5.08
C THR A 161 18.07 7.99 5.52
N GLU A 162 19.36 8.20 5.79
CA GLU A 162 19.91 9.47 6.30
C GLU A 162 20.68 10.23 5.23
N GLU A 163 21.29 9.52 4.27
CA GLU A 163 22.11 10.11 3.21
C GLU A 163 21.40 10.00 1.86
N PRO A 164 21.43 11.05 1.02
CA PRO A 164 20.90 11.01 -0.32
C PRO A 164 21.59 9.96 -1.19
N GLY A 165 20.89 9.39 -2.12
CA GLY A 165 21.45 8.46 -3.09
C GLY A 165 20.54 7.27 -3.39
N PRO A 166 20.96 6.38 -4.30
CA PRO A 166 20.16 5.22 -4.68
C PRO A 166 20.06 4.23 -3.51
N GLY A 167 18.84 3.73 -3.28
CA GLY A 167 18.55 2.77 -2.24
C GLY A 167 17.84 1.53 -2.75
N LEU A 168 18.00 0.43 -2.04
CA LEU A 168 17.31 -0.83 -2.28
C LEU A 168 16.77 -1.37 -0.96
N ILE A 169 15.49 -1.65 -0.93
CA ILE A 169 14.81 -2.21 0.23
C ILE A 169 14.05 -3.47 -0.12
N TRP A 170 13.90 -4.34 0.87
CA TRP A 170 12.85 -5.32 0.92
C TRP A 170 11.75 -4.83 1.86
N ALA A 171 10.51 -5.05 1.47
CA ALA A 171 9.35 -4.74 2.30
C ALA A 171 8.32 -5.88 2.23
N ARG A 172 7.73 -6.19 3.37
CA ARG A 172 6.65 -7.17 3.50
C ARG A 172 5.59 -6.60 4.43
N LEU A 173 4.34 -6.78 4.05
CA LEU A 173 3.22 -6.46 4.92
C LEU A 173 3.05 -7.61 5.93
N ASP A 174 3.14 -7.31 7.23
CA ASP A 174 3.05 -8.30 8.30
C ASP A 174 1.62 -8.50 8.83
N HIS A 175 0.70 -7.60 8.48
CA HIS A 175 -0.70 -7.67 8.85
C HIS A 175 -1.61 -7.71 7.62
N PRO A 176 -2.78 -8.38 7.69
CA PRO A 176 -3.79 -8.27 6.66
C PRO A 176 -4.17 -6.82 6.38
N LEU A 177 -4.47 -6.51 5.11
CA LEU A 177 -4.97 -5.18 4.76
C LEU A 177 -6.37 -4.96 5.33
N VAL A 178 -7.26 -5.92 5.13
CA VAL A 178 -8.64 -5.92 5.67
C VAL A 178 -8.83 -7.14 6.56
N ALA A 179 -9.44 -6.95 7.70
CA ALA A 179 -9.65 -8.02 8.68
C ALA A 179 -10.42 -9.20 8.07
N GLY A 180 -9.90 -10.40 8.31
CA GLY A 180 -10.50 -11.64 7.80
C GLY A 180 -10.22 -11.97 6.35
N GLU A 181 -9.44 -11.13 5.64
CA GLU A 181 -9.09 -11.33 4.24
C GLU A 181 -7.57 -11.48 4.04
N SER A 182 -7.19 -12.30 3.07
CA SER A 182 -5.80 -12.38 2.61
C SER A 182 -5.59 -11.37 1.48
N PRO A 183 -4.67 -10.41 1.60
CA PRO A 183 -4.46 -9.41 0.56
C PRO A 183 -3.92 -10.04 -0.72
N SER A 184 -4.45 -9.64 -1.87
CA SER A 184 -3.90 -10.02 -3.18
C SER A 184 -2.51 -9.43 -3.39
N LEU A 185 -1.73 -9.96 -4.36
CA LEU A 185 -0.43 -9.38 -4.72
C LEU A 185 -0.56 -7.92 -5.17
N PHE A 186 -1.64 -7.58 -5.86
CA PHE A 186 -1.90 -6.20 -6.28
C PHE A 186 -2.10 -5.27 -5.08
N GLN A 187 -2.89 -5.68 -4.10
CA GLN A 187 -3.11 -4.93 -2.87
C GLN A 187 -1.81 -4.76 -2.06
N GLN A 188 -1.02 -5.82 -1.93
CA GLN A 188 0.27 -5.76 -1.23
C GLN A 188 1.24 -4.79 -1.90
N VAL A 189 1.40 -4.88 -3.23
CA VAL A 189 2.27 -3.97 -3.99
C VAL A 189 1.78 -2.53 -3.87
N ALA A 190 0.47 -2.28 -3.97
CA ALA A 190 -0.09 -0.93 -3.78
C ALA A 190 0.19 -0.39 -2.38
N THR A 191 0.01 -1.22 -1.33
CA THR A 191 0.26 -0.83 0.06
C THR A 191 1.72 -0.47 0.31
N LEU A 192 2.65 -1.20 -0.31
CA LEU A 192 4.09 -1.03 -0.09
C LEU A 192 4.74 0.00 -1.03
N SER A 193 4.03 0.47 -2.07
CA SER A 193 4.60 1.34 -3.10
C SER A 193 5.09 2.69 -2.59
N ASP A 194 4.48 3.22 -1.55
CA ASP A 194 4.83 4.51 -0.95
C ASP A 194 6.14 4.46 -0.13
N LEU A 195 6.61 3.26 0.23
CA LEU A 195 7.85 3.09 0.99
C LEU A 195 9.11 3.43 0.17
N GLY A 196 9.00 3.48 -1.16
CA GLY A 196 10.11 3.87 -2.04
C GLY A 196 10.64 5.27 -1.76
N ALA A 197 9.82 6.16 -1.20
CA ALA A 197 10.23 7.49 -0.77
C ALA A 197 11.15 7.49 0.48
N ALA A 198 11.22 6.38 1.22
CA ALA A 198 12.04 6.27 2.43
C ALA A 198 13.53 6.01 2.13
N VAL A 199 13.86 5.62 0.89
CA VAL A 199 15.23 5.36 0.44
C VAL A 199 15.41 5.91 -0.97
N GLY A 200 16.58 6.45 -1.24
CA GLY A 200 16.88 7.00 -2.57
C GLY A 200 16.34 8.43 -2.77
N TRP A 201 16.25 9.22 -1.71
CA TRP A 201 15.91 10.63 -1.81
C TRP A 201 17.11 11.48 -2.27
N GLU A 202 16.84 12.61 -2.89
CA GLU A 202 17.85 13.60 -3.29
C GLU A 202 17.76 14.82 -2.35
N ASN A 203 18.90 15.47 -2.11
CA ASN A 203 18.86 16.73 -1.38
C ASN A 203 18.12 17.79 -2.21
N ALA A 204 17.21 18.51 -1.56
CA ALA A 204 16.47 19.61 -2.19
C ALA A 204 17.33 20.86 -2.50
N ASP A 205 18.62 20.79 -2.23
CA ASP A 205 19.56 21.92 -2.35
C ASP A 205 20.44 21.83 -3.63
N ASP A 206 20.16 20.93 -4.57
CA ASP A 206 20.82 20.86 -5.89
C ASP A 206 19.97 21.43 -7.02
#